data_a3a56380c06035180633d39fa7b9754d
#
_entry.id   a3a56380c06035180633d39fa7b9754d
#
_cell.length_a   1.000
_cell.length_b   1.000
_cell.length_c   1.000
_cell.angle_alpha   90.00
_cell.angle_beta   90.00
_cell.angle_gamma   90.00
#
_symmetry.space_group_name_H-M   'P 1'
#
loop_
_entity.id
_entity.type
_entity.pdbx_description
1 polymer ?
#
loop_
_entity_poly.entity_id
_entity_poly.type
_entity_poly.pdbx_seq_one_letter_code
_entity_poly.pdbx_strand_id
1 'polypeptide(L)'
;MELDTSREEEIQSSLSLNEADFRALVVYLILSKNTERAVELVGKRFGVRPPKLEIGIVKGKKRALAVYSVSNNSISFADQDQFFDPFVVLHEMYHCVRSTTGAHRGTEKNADKFALDYIEEYKRIVRGMSFVPSRVKVD
;
A
#
# COMPACT_ATOMS: atom_id res chain seq x y z
N MET A 1 15.18 18.42 11.49
CA MET A 1 15.00 17.81 12.74
C MET A 1 13.61 17.94 13.28
N GLU A 2 13.07 19.13 13.43
CA GLU A 2 11.69 19.22 13.85
C GLU A 2 10.75 18.57 12.86
N LEU A 3 11.11 18.65 11.60
CA LEU A 3 10.30 18.01 10.57
C LEU A 3 10.21 16.52 10.79
N ASP A 4 11.33 15.94 11.16
CA ASP A 4 11.36 14.49 11.35
C ASP A 4 10.53 14.09 12.55
N THR A 5 10.53 14.89 13.60
CA THR A 5 9.75 14.59 14.78
C THR A 5 8.27 14.55 14.47
N SER A 6 7.79 15.54 13.74
CA SER A 6 6.39 15.61 13.38
C SER A 6 5.99 14.42 12.50
N ARG A 7 6.85 14.08 11.55
CA ARG A 7 6.58 12.95 10.67
C ARG A 7 6.56 11.64 11.44
N GLU A 8 7.49 11.50 12.39
CA GLU A 8 7.54 10.27 13.17
C GLU A 8 6.32 10.11 14.04
N GLU A 9 5.81 11.21 14.60
CA GLU A 9 4.61 11.15 15.39
C GLU A 9 3.43 10.72 14.56
N GLU A 10 3.36 11.21 13.34
CA GLU A 10 2.31 10.85 12.42
C GLU A 10 2.35 9.37 12.10
N ILE A 11 3.55 8.86 11.86
CA ILE A 11 3.73 7.45 11.56
C ILE A 11 3.34 6.60 12.75
N GLN A 12 3.74 6.98 13.93
CA GLN A 12 3.40 6.23 15.13
C GLN A 12 1.90 6.19 15.37
N SER A 13 1.23 7.31 15.18
CA SER A 13 -0.22 7.34 15.29
C SER A 13 -0.87 6.38 14.32
N SER A 14 -0.38 6.38 13.09
CA SER A 14 -0.93 5.50 12.07
C SER A 14 -0.71 4.04 12.41
N LEU A 15 0.46 3.71 12.95
CA LEU A 15 0.78 2.33 13.26
C LEU A 15 -0.01 1.80 14.45
N SER A 16 -0.57 2.67 15.26
CA SER A 16 -1.35 2.23 16.42
C SER A 16 -2.81 1.99 16.08
N LEU A 17 -3.21 2.23 14.86
CA LEU A 17 -4.57 1.93 14.43
C LEU A 17 -4.83 0.43 14.45
N ASN A 18 -6.09 0.04 14.61
CA ASN A 18 -6.41 -1.35 14.50
C ASN A 18 -6.24 -1.80 13.05
N GLU A 19 -6.33 -3.11 12.84
CA GLU A 19 -6.03 -3.67 11.52
C GLU A 19 -6.91 -3.09 10.41
N ALA A 20 -8.21 -3.01 10.66
CA ALA A 20 -9.13 -2.53 9.64
C ALA A 20 -8.86 -1.08 9.27
N ASP A 21 -8.69 -0.24 10.29
CA ASP A 21 -8.45 1.17 10.05
C ASP A 21 -7.09 1.40 9.40
N PHE A 22 -6.09 0.62 9.80
CA PHE A 22 -4.79 0.73 9.17
C PHE A 22 -4.86 0.40 7.68
N ARG A 23 -5.54 -0.69 7.37
CA ARG A 23 -5.66 -1.10 5.97
C ARG A 23 -6.37 -0.03 5.14
N ALA A 24 -7.45 0.50 5.69
CA ALA A 24 -8.19 1.54 4.97
C ALA A 24 -7.33 2.79 4.77
N LEU A 25 -6.55 3.15 5.77
CA LEU A 25 -5.68 4.32 5.65
C LEU A 25 -4.65 4.13 4.54
N VAL A 26 -4.06 2.94 4.46
CA VAL A 26 -3.07 2.68 3.43
C VAL A 26 -3.67 2.87 2.04
N VAL A 27 -4.86 2.32 1.82
CA VAL A 27 -5.52 2.46 0.53
C VAL A 27 -5.84 3.93 0.24
N TYR A 28 -6.34 4.63 1.26
CA TYR A 28 -6.65 6.04 1.11
C TYR A 28 -5.41 6.84 0.69
N LEU A 29 -4.27 6.55 1.29
CA LEU A 29 -3.05 7.26 0.95
C LEU A 29 -2.65 7.03 -0.50
N ILE A 30 -2.77 5.79 -0.97
CA ILE A 30 -2.42 5.51 -2.37
C ILE A 30 -3.36 6.24 -3.31
N LEU A 31 -4.65 6.21 -3.01
CA LEU A 31 -5.63 6.91 -3.84
C LEU A 31 -5.43 8.43 -3.81
N SER A 32 -4.88 8.94 -2.71
CA SER A 32 -4.63 10.36 -2.56
C SER A 32 -3.26 10.76 -3.09
N LYS A 33 -2.61 9.87 -3.82
CA LYS A 33 -1.31 10.10 -4.44
C LYS A 33 -0.18 10.21 -3.44
N ASN A 34 -0.33 9.54 -2.29
CA ASN A 34 0.70 9.46 -1.28
C ASN A 34 1.21 8.02 -1.17
N THR A 35 1.55 7.44 -2.31
CA THR A 35 1.97 6.05 -2.36
C THR A 35 3.21 5.79 -1.53
N GLU A 36 4.15 6.73 -1.53
CA GLU A 36 5.37 6.54 -0.78
C GLU A 36 5.10 6.43 0.71
N ARG A 37 4.20 7.27 1.22
CA ARG A 37 3.84 7.19 2.62
C ARG A 37 3.14 5.86 2.93
N ALA A 38 2.27 5.41 2.03
CA ALA A 38 1.56 4.16 2.22
C ALA A 38 2.52 2.99 2.30
N VAL A 39 3.48 2.95 1.40
CA VAL A 39 4.47 1.87 1.37
C VAL A 39 5.33 1.90 2.62
N GLU A 40 5.70 3.08 3.07
CA GLU A 40 6.47 3.23 4.28
C GLU A 40 5.71 2.66 5.49
N LEU A 41 4.43 2.96 5.59
CA LEU A 41 3.62 2.46 6.69
C LEU A 41 3.50 0.95 6.68
N VAL A 42 3.27 0.37 5.51
CA VAL A 42 3.18 -1.08 5.43
C VAL A 42 4.50 -1.72 5.82
N GLY A 43 5.60 -1.16 5.32
CA GLY A 43 6.90 -1.69 5.69
C GLY A 43 7.14 -1.68 7.18
N LYS A 44 6.81 -0.58 7.82
CA LYS A 44 7.03 -0.47 9.25
C LYS A 44 6.10 -1.39 10.03
N ARG A 45 4.87 -1.53 9.57
CA ARG A 45 3.92 -2.42 10.24
C ARG A 45 4.41 -3.85 10.26
N PHE A 46 5.03 -4.28 9.17
CA PHE A 46 5.53 -5.65 9.06
C PHE A 46 6.99 -5.79 9.46
N GLY A 47 7.61 -4.68 9.88
CA GLY A 47 8.98 -4.74 10.33
C GLY A 47 9.99 -4.97 9.23
N VAL A 48 9.69 -4.54 8.02
CA VAL A 48 10.61 -4.69 6.90
C VAL A 48 10.98 -3.32 6.36
N ARG A 49 12.13 -3.27 5.69
CA ARG A 49 12.58 -2.03 5.09
C ARG A 49 11.68 -1.71 3.90
N PRO A 50 11.12 -0.51 3.85
CA PRO A 50 10.28 -0.15 2.71
C PRO A 50 11.09 -0.17 1.42
N PRO A 51 10.50 -0.64 0.33
CA PRO A 51 11.24 -0.70 -0.94
C PRO A 51 11.32 0.66 -1.58
N LYS A 52 12.32 0.79 -2.45
CA LYS A 52 12.44 1.96 -3.28
C LYS A 52 11.38 1.88 -4.37
N LEU A 53 10.79 3.01 -4.73
CA LEU A 53 9.73 3.03 -5.73
C LEU A 53 10.22 3.75 -6.98
N GLU A 54 9.96 3.16 -8.14
CA GLU A 54 10.39 3.72 -9.41
C GLU A 54 9.26 3.60 -10.42
N ILE A 55 9.17 4.58 -11.30
CA ILE A 55 8.20 4.55 -12.38
C ILE A 55 8.97 4.49 -13.69
N GLY A 56 8.60 3.55 -14.56
CA GLY A 56 9.26 3.42 -15.83
C GLY A 56 9.00 2.07 -16.43
N ILE A 57 9.69 1.77 -17.52
CA ILE A 57 9.54 0.51 -18.22
C ILE A 57 10.06 -0.62 -17.36
N VAL A 58 9.22 -1.64 -17.21
CA VAL A 58 9.60 -2.82 -16.45
C VAL A 58 10.36 -3.75 -17.36
N LYS A 59 11.64 -3.86 -17.15
CA LYS A 59 12.51 -4.66 -18.00
C LYS A 59 12.13 -6.13 -18.01
N GLY A 60 12.05 -6.70 -19.21
CA GLY A 60 11.81 -8.10 -19.34
C GLY A 60 10.40 -8.53 -19.02
N LYS A 61 9.53 -7.58 -18.72
CA LYS A 61 8.15 -7.88 -18.35
C LYS A 61 7.21 -6.93 -19.04
N LYS A 62 7.12 -7.06 -20.34
CA LYS A 62 6.39 -6.10 -21.14
C LYS A 62 4.96 -5.89 -20.72
N ARG A 63 4.32 -6.92 -20.19
CA ARG A 63 2.92 -6.81 -19.80
C ARG A 63 2.70 -6.63 -18.33
N ALA A 64 3.78 -6.62 -17.56
CA ALA A 64 3.62 -6.46 -16.11
C ALA A 64 3.26 -5.03 -15.78
N LEU A 65 2.36 -4.86 -14.83
CA LEU A 65 1.99 -3.54 -14.36
C LEU A 65 3.02 -3.02 -13.37
N ALA A 66 3.66 -3.92 -12.65
CA ALA A 66 4.71 -3.57 -11.71
C ALA A 66 5.49 -4.84 -11.38
N VAL A 67 6.70 -4.65 -10.87
CA VAL A 67 7.56 -5.77 -10.49
C VAL A 67 8.33 -5.41 -9.23
N TYR A 68 8.33 -6.32 -8.27
CA TYR A 68 9.18 -6.18 -7.09
C TYR A 68 10.50 -6.90 -7.35
N SER A 69 11.61 -6.21 -7.09
CA SER A 69 12.94 -6.78 -7.25
C SER A 69 13.53 -7.07 -5.88
N VAL A 70 13.80 -8.34 -5.62
CA VAL A 70 14.39 -8.75 -4.35
C VAL A 70 15.80 -8.18 -4.20
N SER A 71 16.58 -8.25 -5.25
CA SER A 71 17.98 -7.86 -5.16
C SER A 71 18.15 -6.37 -4.86
N ASN A 72 17.25 -5.54 -5.35
CA ASN A 72 17.33 -4.09 -5.13
C ASN A 72 16.39 -3.60 -4.06
N ASN A 73 15.50 -4.45 -3.59
CA ASN A 73 14.40 -4.05 -2.71
C ASN A 73 13.70 -2.84 -3.30
N SER A 74 13.17 -3.03 -4.48
CA SER A 74 12.52 -1.93 -5.19
C SER A 74 11.28 -2.45 -5.93
N ILE A 75 10.33 -1.55 -6.14
CA ILE A 75 9.18 -1.83 -6.96
C ILE A 75 9.21 -0.88 -8.14
N SER A 76 9.16 -1.44 -9.34
CA SER A 76 9.12 -0.66 -10.56
C SER A 76 7.70 -0.72 -11.11
N PHE A 77 7.13 0.43 -11.39
CA PHE A 77 5.77 0.51 -11.93
C PHE A 77 5.83 0.87 -13.41
N ALA A 78 4.94 0.27 -14.17
CA ALA A 78 4.93 0.51 -15.61
C ALA A 78 4.68 1.98 -15.94
N ASP A 79 3.78 2.61 -15.19
CA ASP A 79 3.45 4.00 -15.41
C ASP A 79 2.84 4.59 -14.16
N GLN A 80 2.46 5.84 -14.25
CA GLN A 80 1.93 6.56 -13.10
C GLN A 80 0.58 6.01 -12.63
N ASP A 81 -0.22 5.54 -13.56
CA ASP A 81 -1.51 4.98 -13.18
C ASP A 81 -1.33 3.79 -12.23
N GLN A 82 -0.34 2.97 -12.50
CA GLN A 82 -0.07 1.82 -11.65
C GLN A 82 0.51 2.23 -10.31
N PHE A 83 1.29 3.30 -10.31
CA PHE A 83 1.90 3.81 -9.09
C PHE A 83 0.84 4.29 -8.09
N PHE A 84 -0.32 4.68 -8.58
CA PHE A 84 -1.41 5.14 -7.73
C PHE A 84 -2.56 4.15 -7.65
N ASP A 85 -2.33 2.92 -8.03
CA ASP A 85 -3.36 1.88 -7.99
C ASP A 85 -3.16 1.02 -6.76
N PRO A 86 -4.07 1.06 -5.80
CA PRO A 86 -3.89 0.30 -4.56
C PRO A 86 -3.68 -1.19 -4.78
N PHE A 87 -4.39 -1.79 -5.71
CA PHE A 87 -4.23 -3.22 -5.95
C PHE A 87 -2.81 -3.53 -6.40
N VAL A 88 -2.30 -2.76 -7.35
CA VAL A 88 -0.96 -2.99 -7.89
C VAL A 88 0.10 -2.77 -6.82
N VAL A 89 -0.01 -1.65 -6.11
CA VAL A 89 0.98 -1.31 -5.08
C VAL A 89 1.02 -2.39 -3.99
N LEU A 90 -0.14 -2.78 -3.51
CA LEU A 90 -0.20 -3.72 -2.40
C LEU A 90 0.17 -5.14 -2.82
N HIS A 91 -0.14 -5.50 -4.06
CA HIS A 91 0.29 -6.79 -4.58
C HIS A 91 1.82 -6.90 -4.52
N GLU A 92 2.51 -5.86 -4.97
CA GLU A 92 3.97 -5.89 -4.95
C GLU A 92 4.52 -5.76 -3.53
N MET A 93 3.84 -5.01 -2.68
CA MET A 93 4.26 -4.92 -1.28
C MET A 93 4.19 -6.27 -0.58
N TYR A 94 3.23 -7.10 -0.96
CA TYR A 94 3.16 -8.45 -0.41
C TYR A 94 4.47 -9.20 -0.70
N HIS A 95 4.95 -9.12 -1.93
CA HIS A 95 6.19 -9.79 -2.28
C HIS A 95 7.37 -9.24 -1.50
N CYS A 96 7.36 -7.93 -1.27
CA CYS A 96 8.41 -7.31 -0.48
C CYS A 96 8.40 -7.86 0.95
N VAL A 97 7.23 -7.89 1.57
CA VAL A 97 7.11 -8.38 2.93
C VAL A 97 7.54 -9.84 3.04
N ARG A 98 7.08 -10.66 2.11
CA ARG A 98 7.41 -12.08 2.16
C ARG A 98 8.89 -12.33 1.93
N SER A 99 9.50 -11.60 1.01
CA SER A 99 10.90 -11.81 0.68
C SER A 99 11.83 -11.37 1.81
N THR A 100 11.55 -10.22 2.38
CA THR A 100 12.47 -9.65 3.36
C THR A 100 12.32 -10.27 4.74
N THR A 101 11.25 -11.01 4.99
CA THR A 101 11.11 -11.70 6.26
C THR A 101 11.72 -13.09 6.23
N GLY A 102 12.44 -13.42 5.17
CA GLY A 102 13.14 -14.70 5.08
C GLY A 102 12.28 -15.84 4.60
N ALA A 103 11.02 -15.57 4.30
CA ALA A 103 10.13 -16.60 3.79
C ALA A 103 10.18 -16.60 2.27
N HIS A 104 9.38 -17.44 1.66
CA HIS A 104 9.26 -17.43 0.20
C HIS A 104 8.69 -16.11 -0.26
N ARG A 105 8.87 -15.82 -1.55
CA ARG A 105 8.28 -14.63 -2.12
C ARG A 105 6.77 -14.64 -2.03
N GLY A 106 6.20 -15.80 -1.75
CA GLY A 106 4.77 -15.93 -1.72
C GLY A 106 4.23 -16.21 -3.12
N THR A 107 2.94 -16.43 -3.21
CA THR A 107 2.31 -16.73 -4.47
C THR A 107 1.57 -15.51 -5.00
N GLU A 108 1.33 -15.51 -6.30
CA GLU A 108 0.55 -14.44 -6.89
C GLU A 108 -0.87 -14.41 -6.32
N LYS A 109 -1.42 -15.59 -6.08
CA LYS A 109 -2.75 -15.68 -5.50
C LYS A 109 -2.81 -15.03 -4.13
N ASN A 110 -1.80 -15.28 -3.31
CA ASN A 110 -1.78 -14.68 -1.97
C ASN A 110 -1.50 -13.20 -2.03
N ALA A 111 -0.74 -12.75 -3.02
CA ALA A 111 -0.51 -11.33 -3.20
C ALA A 111 -1.81 -10.62 -3.57
N ASP A 112 -2.62 -11.24 -4.42
CA ASP A 112 -3.92 -10.69 -4.76
C ASP A 112 -4.81 -10.61 -3.54
N LYS A 113 -4.81 -11.65 -2.74
CA LYS A 113 -5.63 -11.66 -1.54
C LYS A 113 -5.20 -10.59 -0.56
N PHE A 114 -3.90 -10.42 -0.38
CA PHE A 114 -3.37 -9.39 0.50
C PHE A 114 -3.88 -8.02 0.06
N ALA A 115 -3.77 -7.72 -1.22
CA ALA A 115 -4.21 -6.43 -1.74
C ALA A 115 -5.72 -6.25 -1.60
N LEU A 116 -6.48 -7.30 -1.91
CA LEU A 116 -7.93 -7.20 -1.82
C LEU A 116 -8.41 -7.05 -0.39
N ASP A 117 -7.74 -7.66 0.57
CA ASP A 117 -8.11 -7.49 1.97
C ASP A 117 -8.03 -6.01 2.38
N TYR A 118 -6.99 -5.32 1.93
CA TYR A 118 -6.85 -3.89 2.22
C TYR A 118 -7.97 -3.09 1.55
N ILE A 119 -8.22 -3.39 0.29
CA ILE A 119 -9.20 -2.64 -0.48
C ILE A 119 -10.61 -2.85 0.08
N GLU A 120 -10.91 -4.05 0.53
CA GLU A 120 -12.22 -4.32 1.10
C GLU A 120 -12.46 -3.51 2.37
N GLU A 121 -11.43 -3.37 3.20
CA GLU A 121 -11.59 -2.56 4.41
C GLU A 121 -11.84 -1.10 4.06
N TYR A 122 -11.12 -0.61 3.06
CA TYR A 122 -11.33 0.76 2.63
C TYR A 122 -12.76 0.96 2.13
N LYS A 123 -13.22 0.04 1.31
CA LYS A 123 -14.58 0.14 0.77
C LYS A 123 -15.63 0.11 1.87
N ARG A 124 -15.42 -0.75 2.84
CA ARG A 124 -16.37 -0.87 3.93
C ARG A 124 -16.46 0.41 4.73
N ILE A 125 -15.34 1.01 5.03
CA ILE A 125 -15.32 2.24 5.82
C ILE A 125 -15.90 3.40 5.02
N VAL A 126 -15.55 3.50 3.75
CA VAL A 126 -16.05 4.59 2.92
C VAL A 126 -17.55 4.47 2.74
N ARG A 127 -18.04 3.27 2.57
CA ARG A 127 -19.49 3.08 2.44
C ARG A 127 -20.20 3.53 3.70
N GLY A 128 -19.63 3.22 4.86
CA GLY A 128 -20.22 3.65 6.10
C GLY A 128 -20.23 5.16 6.25
N MET A 129 -19.15 5.79 5.83
CA MET A 129 -19.06 7.25 5.92
C MET A 129 -20.00 7.93 4.94
N SER A 130 -20.03 7.41 3.71
CA SER A 130 -20.91 7.98 2.70
C SER A 130 -22.36 7.80 3.05
N PHE A 131 -22.66 6.69 3.63
CA PHE A 131 -24.04 6.35 3.93
C PHE A 131 -24.68 7.38 4.86
N VAL A 132 -23.98 7.75 5.90
CA VAL A 132 -24.52 8.68 6.87
C VAL A 132 -24.78 10.06 6.27
N PRO A 133 -23.81 10.71 5.65
CA PRO A 133 -24.06 12.02 5.04
C PRO A 133 -25.07 11.93 3.92
N SER A 134 -25.03 10.86 3.19
CA SER A 134 -25.90 10.67 2.06
C SER A 134 -27.36 10.65 2.49
N ARG A 135 -27.62 9.96 3.56
CA ARG A 135 -28.97 9.90 4.07
C ARG A 135 -29.48 11.24 4.49
N VAL A 136 -28.62 12.01 5.08
CA VAL A 136 -28.99 13.31 5.57
C VAL A 136 -29.31 14.24 4.42
N LYS A 137 -28.51 14.22 3.39
CA LYS A 137 -28.68 15.19 2.33
C LYS A 137 -29.60 14.75 1.24
N VAL A 138 -29.72 13.50 1.03
CA VAL A 138 -30.57 13.02 -0.02
C VAL A 138 -32.01 13.43 0.22
N ASP A 139 -32.38 13.51 1.41
CA ASP A 139 -33.74 13.87 1.74
C ASP A 139 -33.93 15.32 1.89
#